data_7f2486e184179cd3cd0a3302fdf0063e
#
_entry.id   7f2486e184179cd3cd0a3302fdf0063e
#
_cell.length_a   1.000
_cell.length_b   1.000
_cell.length_c   1.000
_cell.angle_alpha   90.00
_cell.angle_beta   90.00
_cell.angle_gamma   90.00
#
_symmetry.space_group_name_H-M   'P 1'
#
loop_
_entity.id
_entity.type
_entity.pdbx_description
1 polymer ?
#
loop_
_entity_poly.entity_id
_entity_poly.type
_entity_poly.pdbx_seq_one_letter_code
_entity_poly.pdbx_strand_id
1 'polypeptide(L)'
;GGTRSVIAFPGLEHDLEPAYPGDIFTWTIVFLDSQLKRDVAATAKLQRMTAVAGGVGEERRIDYTAPLPATGDERIVVEFHHAGFDHYFVSADPAEIAGLDTGSGGWARTGLEFKAIDAAATSGLPNCRFFGVFGSVSTHFYTINADECATLMADPAWTFENYAFRADLPAAEDCPADRMRVVRVFNNFK
;
A
#
# COMPACT_ATOMS: atom_id res chain seq x y z
N GLY A 1 -1.04 24.52 8.06
CA GLY A 1 -1.80 23.67 8.96
C GLY A 1 -0.99 22.46 9.32
N GLY A 2 -0.86 22.13 10.60
CA GLY A 2 -0.12 20.94 11.04
C GLY A 2 -0.99 19.69 10.95
N THR A 3 -0.36 18.56 10.64
CA THR A 3 -1.00 17.24 10.70
C THR A 3 -1.37 16.94 12.15
N ARG A 4 -2.60 16.50 12.38
CA ARG A 4 -3.06 16.08 13.69
C ARG A 4 -3.49 14.62 13.60
N SER A 5 -3.02 13.80 14.54
CA SER A 5 -3.50 12.45 14.73
C SER A 5 -4.17 12.36 16.09
N VAL A 6 -5.31 11.72 16.14
CA VAL A 6 -6.02 11.41 17.39
C VAL A 6 -6.05 9.90 17.53
N ILE A 7 -5.52 9.43 18.64
CA ILE A 7 -5.55 8.02 19.01
C ILE A 7 -6.49 7.94 20.20
N ALA A 8 -7.60 7.21 20.04
CA ALA A 8 -8.56 6.98 21.09
C ALA A 8 -8.39 5.57 21.64
N PHE A 9 -8.29 5.46 22.96
CA PHE A 9 -8.29 4.20 23.68
C PHE A 9 -9.67 4.00 24.31
N PRO A 10 -10.54 3.15 23.73
CA PRO A 10 -11.87 2.92 24.28
C PRO A 10 -11.81 2.35 25.72
N GLY A 11 -12.59 2.93 26.63
CA GLY A 11 -12.68 2.45 28.01
C GLY A 11 -11.60 2.96 28.97
N LEU A 12 -10.71 3.84 28.51
CA LEU A 12 -9.78 4.54 29.39
C LEU A 12 -10.28 5.95 29.66
N GLU A 13 -10.16 6.39 30.91
CA GLU A 13 -10.37 7.75 31.31
C GLU A 13 -9.14 8.63 30.99
N HIS A 14 -9.17 9.90 31.37
CA HIS A 14 -8.15 10.89 31.05
C HIS A 14 -6.74 10.51 31.54
N ASP A 15 -6.65 9.72 32.60
CA ASP A 15 -5.38 9.22 33.14
C ASP A 15 -5.01 7.90 32.45
N LEU A 16 -4.18 8.00 31.41
CA LEU A 16 -3.66 6.86 30.64
C LEU A 16 -2.72 5.94 31.45
N GLU A 17 -2.52 6.23 32.71
CA GLU A 17 -1.75 5.48 33.68
C GLU A 17 -2.62 4.46 34.43
N PRO A 18 -2.11 3.33 34.83
CA PRO A 18 -0.80 2.69 34.61
C PRO A 18 -0.88 1.47 33.68
N ALA A 19 -1.97 1.30 32.94
CA ALA A 19 -2.26 0.02 32.29
C ALA A 19 -1.40 -0.23 31.02
N TYR A 20 -0.97 0.83 30.31
CA TYR A 20 -0.38 0.66 28.98
C TYR A 20 0.77 1.64 28.66
N PRO A 21 1.78 1.82 29.52
CA PRO A 21 2.86 2.79 29.26
C PRO A 21 3.67 2.44 28.01
N GLY A 22 3.78 1.16 27.66
CA GLY A 22 4.48 0.71 26.47
C GLY A 22 3.79 1.12 25.17
N ASP A 23 2.47 1.06 25.14
CA ASP A 23 1.68 1.41 23.97
C ASP A 23 1.71 2.91 23.72
N ILE A 24 1.52 3.73 24.76
CA ILE A 24 1.58 5.18 24.66
C ILE A 24 2.95 5.64 24.14
N PHE A 25 4.01 5.06 24.69
CA PHE A 25 5.37 5.35 24.25
C PHE A 25 5.59 4.95 22.79
N THR A 26 5.17 3.75 22.41
CA THR A 26 5.30 3.25 21.04
C THR A 26 4.55 4.13 20.04
N TRP A 27 3.29 4.48 20.33
CA TRP A 27 2.49 5.36 19.48
C TRP A 27 3.12 6.74 19.34
N THR A 28 3.62 7.29 20.46
CA THR A 28 4.29 8.60 20.46
C THR A 28 5.54 8.58 19.58
N ILE A 29 6.39 7.58 19.71
CA ILE A 29 7.61 7.47 18.91
C ILE A 29 7.28 7.28 17.44
N VAL A 30 6.35 6.41 17.08
CA VAL A 30 5.94 6.21 15.69
C VAL A 30 5.38 7.50 15.10
N PHE A 31 4.56 8.24 15.85
CA PHE A 31 4.05 9.54 15.42
C PHE A 31 5.20 10.55 15.20
N LEU A 32 6.12 10.68 16.14
CA LEU A 32 7.25 11.61 16.02
C LEU A 32 8.17 11.24 14.85
N ASP A 33 8.46 9.97 14.67
CA ASP A 33 9.28 9.49 13.54
C ASP A 33 8.60 9.79 12.20
N SER A 34 7.29 9.56 12.10
CA SER A 34 6.50 9.90 10.93
C SER A 34 6.51 11.40 10.62
N GLN A 35 6.29 12.25 11.63
CA GLN A 35 6.07 13.68 11.42
C GLN A 35 7.38 14.49 11.40
N LEU A 36 8.35 14.16 12.24
CA LEU A 36 9.58 14.93 12.37
C LEU A 36 10.71 14.40 11.46
N LYS A 37 10.86 13.09 11.40
CA LYS A 37 11.88 12.47 10.54
C LYS A 37 11.38 12.20 9.12
N ARG A 38 10.06 12.30 8.87
CA ARG A 38 9.40 11.92 7.63
C ARG A 38 9.72 10.46 7.24
N ASP A 39 9.80 9.60 8.26
CA ASP A 39 10.05 8.19 8.08
C ASP A 39 8.83 7.52 7.44
N VAL A 40 9.02 6.95 6.26
CA VAL A 40 7.96 6.31 5.46
C VAL A 40 7.42 5.07 6.17
N ALA A 41 8.31 4.27 6.79
CA ALA A 41 7.90 3.09 7.53
C ALA A 41 7.07 3.45 8.77
N ALA A 42 7.47 4.50 9.50
CA ALA A 42 6.72 5.01 10.63
C ALA A 42 5.35 5.58 10.20
N THR A 43 5.28 6.25 9.05
CA THR A 43 4.02 6.75 8.49
C THR A 43 3.07 5.59 8.15
N ALA A 44 3.57 4.58 7.46
CA ALA A 44 2.82 3.38 7.13
C ALA A 44 2.35 2.62 8.39
N LYS A 45 3.22 2.54 9.40
CA LYS A 45 2.89 1.94 10.70
C LYS A 45 1.77 2.72 11.40
N LEU A 46 1.88 4.06 11.47
CA LEU A 46 0.88 4.92 12.10
C LEU A 46 -0.50 4.77 11.46
N GLN A 47 -0.58 4.64 10.15
CA GLN A 47 -1.84 4.45 9.43
C GLN A 47 -2.51 3.10 9.69
N ARG A 48 -1.73 2.09 10.07
CA ARG A 48 -2.23 0.74 10.38
C ARG A 48 -2.50 0.49 11.85
N MET A 49 -2.01 1.36 12.72
CA MET A 49 -2.27 1.25 14.16
C MET A 49 -3.74 1.50 14.43
N THR A 50 -4.44 0.53 14.93
CA THR A 50 -5.85 0.61 15.30
C THR A 50 -6.01 0.39 16.80
N ALA A 51 -6.89 1.17 17.43
CA ALA A 51 -7.30 0.90 18.81
C ALA A 51 -8.18 -0.35 18.84
N VAL A 52 -7.86 -1.28 19.72
CA VAL A 52 -8.65 -2.50 19.93
C VAL A 52 -9.59 -2.31 21.12
N ALA A 53 -10.79 -2.88 21.03
CA ALA A 53 -11.74 -2.92 22.13
C ALA A 53 -11.10 -3.64 23.33
N GLY A 54 -10.91 -2.93 24.45
CA GLY A 54 -10.20 -3.43 25.63
C GLY A 54 -8.95 -2.63 26.01
N GLY A 55 -8.63 -1.59 25.27
CA GLY A 55 -7.65 -0.57 25.65
C GLY A 55 -6.19 -0.85 25.24
N VAL A 56 -5.93 -1.95 24.56
CA VAL A 56 -4.61 -2.22 23.96
C VAL A 56 -4.70 -1.95 22.47
N GLY A 57 -3.91 -0.99 21.98
CA GLY A 57 -3.74 -0.81 20.55
C GLY A 57 -3.01 -2.02 19.99
N GLU A 58 -3.68 -2.88 19.21
CA GLU A 58 -2.98 -3.89 18.43
C GLU A 58 -2.36 -3.24 17.21
N GLU A 59 -1.04 -3.31 17.15
CA GLU A 59 -0.35 -3.21 15.89
C GLU A 59 -0.72 -4.46 15.06
N ARG A 60 -1.42 -4.29 13.96
CA ARG A 60 -1.38 -5.29 12.90
C ARG A 60 0.07 -5.34 12.43
N ARG A 61 0.80 -6.30 12.94
CA ARG A 61 2.20 -6.52 12.63
C ARG A 61 2.33 -6.86 11.15
N ILE A 62 2.56 -5.84 10.37
CA ILE A 62 3.10 -6.00 9.03
C ILE A 62 4.56 -5.59 9.19
N ASP A 63 5.46 -6.55 9.11
CA ASP A 63 6.88 -6.29 9.06
C ASP A 63 7.17 -5.58 7.72
N TYR A 64 7.08 -4.26 7.73
CA TYR A 64 7.38 -3.43 6.58
C TYR A 64 8.78 -2.85 6.73
N THR A 65 9.60 -3.12 5.75
CA THR A 65 10.90 -2.46 5.57
C THR A 65 10.83 -1.66 4.28
N ALA A 66 11.07 -0.35 4.37
CA ALA A 66 11.12 0.50 3.19
C ALA A 66 12.20 -0.02 2.23
N PRO A 67 11.93 -0.10 0.92
CA PRO A 67 12.90 -0.57 -0.04
C PRO A 67 14.09 0.39 -0.13
N LEU A 68 15.27 -0.15 -0.41
CA LEU A 68 16.43 0.66 -0.77
C LEU A 68 16.12 1.44 -2.07
N PRO A 69 16.81 2.57 -2.34
CA PRO A 69 16.65 3.30 -3.58
C PRO A 69 16.74 2.38 -4.82
N ALA A 70 15.90 2.63 -5.81
CA ALA A 70 15.88 1.87 -7.05
C ALA A 70 17.17 2.09 -7.86
N THR A 71 17.67 1.05 -8.51
CA THR A 71 18.89 1.07 -9.33
C THR A 71 18.65 0.34 -10.64
N GLY A 72 19.30 0.77 -11.73
CA GLY A 72 19.18 0.14 -13.04
C GLY A 72 17.74 0.09 -13.54
N ASP A 73 17.25 -1.11 -13.82
CA ASP A 73 15.89 -1.37 -14.30
C ASP A 73 14.84 -1.44 -13.18
N GLU A 74 15.22 -1.14 -11.94
CA GLU A 74 14.26 -1.11 -10.84
C GLU A 74 13.46 0.19 -10.82
N ARG A 75 12.25 0.10 -10.30
CA ARG A 75 11.35 1.25 -9.98
C ARG A 75 10.74 1.07 -8.63
N ILE A 76 10.53 2.17 -7.93
CA ILE A 76 9.72 2.18 -6.72
C ILE A 76 8.25 2.23 -7.14
N VAL A 77 7.49 1.26 -6.68
CA VAL A 77 6.03 1.22 -6.78
C VAL A 77 5.46 1.79 -5.51
N VAL A 78 4.66 2.83 -5.62
CA VAL A 78 4.06 3.55 -4.50
C VAL A 78 2.60 3.18 -4.38
N GLU A 79 2.15 2.90 -3.16
CA GLU A 79 0.74 2.63 -2.87
C GLU A 79 0.01 3.90 -2.42
N PHE A 80 -1.17 4.09 -2.99
CA PHE A 80 -2.11 5.15 -2.66
C PHE A 80 -3.43 4.56 -2.17
N HIS A 81 -4.14 5.29 -1.34
CA HIS A 81 -5.48 4.97 -0.87
C HIS A 81 -6.41 6.16 -1.07
N HIS A 82 -7.62 5.88 -1.54
CA HIS A 82 -8.71 6.83 -1.65
C HIS A 82 -9.77 6.53 -0.59
N ALA A 83 -9.79 7.33 0.49
CA ALA A 83 -10.65 7.07 1.65
C ALA A 83 -12.16 7.06 1.32
N GLY A 84 -12.60 7.89 0.37
CA GLY A 84 -14.01 7.98 0.00
C GLY A 84 -14.54 6.76 -0.74
N PHE A 85 -13.68 6.01 -1.42
CA PHE A 85 -14.04 4.79 -2.15
C PHE A 85 -13.50 3.52 -1.49
N ASP A 86 -12.72 3.67 -0.41
CA ASP A 86 -11.93 2.56 0.21
C ASP A 86 -11.15 1.77 -0.85
N HIS A 87 -10.47 2.49 -1.72
CA HIS A 87 -9.85 1.95 -2.92
C HIS A 87 -8.34 2.14 -2.86
N TYR A 88 -7.59 1.07 -3.15
CA TYR A 88 -6.14 1.08 -3.22
C TYR A 88 -5.65 1.09 -4.67
N PHE A 89 -4.56 1.80 -4.89
CA PHE A 89 -3.94 1.96 -6.19
C PHE A 89 -2.43 1.94 -6.05
N VAL A 90 -1.75 1.27 -6.97
CA VAL A 90 -0.28 1.25 -7.00
C VAL A 90 0.24 1.74 -8.34
N SER A 91 1.30 2.55 -8.31
CA SER A 91 1.95 3.06 -9.50
C SER A 91 3.47 3.05 -9.39
N ALA A 92 4.13 2.77 -10.51
CA ALA A 92 5.57 2.95 -10.72
C ALA A 92 5.86 4.11 -11.68
N ASP A 93 4.83 4.74 -12.28
CA ASP A 93 4.99 5.87 -13.20
C ASP A 93 5.24 7.16 -12.42
N PRO A 94 6.39 7.84 -12.64
CA PRO A 94 6.70 9.05 -11.88
C PRO A 94 5.72 10.22 -12.13
N ALA A 95 5.14 10.31 -13.33
CA ALA A 95 4.19 11.38 -13.64
C ALA A 95 2.84 11.13 -12.98
N GLU A 96 2.38 9.88 -12.96
CA GLU A 96 1.17 9.46 -12.24
C GLU A 96 1.33 9.64 -10.73
N ILE A 97 2.47 9.21 -10.17
CA ILE A 97 2.80 9.41 -8.75
C ILE A 97 2.79 10.90 -8.39
N ALA A 98 3.45 11.74 -9.19
CA ALA A 98 3.48 13.18 -8.95
C ALA A 98 2.07 13.81 -9.01
N GLY A 99 1.22 13.34 -9.92
CA GLY A 99 -0.18 13.76 -10.00
C GLY A 99 -0.99 13.38 -8.75
N LEU A 100 -0.86 12.15 -8.29
CA LEU A 100 -1.54 11.64 -7.09
C LEU A 100 -1.03 12.33 -5.81
N ASP A 101 0.25 12.65 -5.72
CA ASP A 101 0.86 13.38 -4.60
C ASP A 101 0.30 14.79 -4.38
N THR A 102 -0.33 15.38 -5.38
CA THR A 102 -1.03 16.66 -5.21
C THR A 102 -2.24 16.55 -4.27
N GLY A 103 -2.68 15.34 -3.95
CA GLY A 103 -3.93 15.08 -3.22
C GLY A 103 -5.17 15.35 -4.07
N SER A 104 -5.00 15.66 -5.36
CA SER A 104 -6.10 15.83 -6.30
C SER A 104 -6.89 14.53 -6.43
N GLY A 105 -8.21 14.64 -6.40
CA GLY A 105 -9.09 13.47 -6.50
C GLY A 105 -9.21 12.63 -5.22
N GLY A 106 -8.64 13.07 -4.08
CA GLY A 106 -8.82 12.38 -2.79
C GLY A 106 -7.85 11.21 -2.52
N TRP A 107 -6.83 11.05 -3.36
CA TRP A 107 -5.78 10.06 -3.15
C TRP A 107 -4.73 10.53 -2.16
N ALA A 108 -4.23 9.62 -1.33
CA ALA A 108 -3.13 9.86 -0.41
C ALA A 108 -2.21 8.64 -0.38
N ARG A 109 -0.90 8.87 -0.26
CA ARG A 109 0.05 7.75 -0.06
C ARG A 109 -0.29 7.01 1.23
N THR A 110 -0.25 5.68 1.19
CA THR A 110 -0.34 4.83 2.38
C THR A 110 0.96 4.80 3.18
N GLY A 111 2.05 5.21 2.57
CA GLY A 111 3.40 5.04 3.08
C GLY A 111 4.00 3.67 2.79
N LEU A 112 3.27 2.79 2.11
CA LEU A 112 3.80 1.51 1.62
C LEU A 112 4.36 1.69 0.21
N GLU A 113 5.50 1.07 -0.03
CA GLU A 113 6.14 1.02 -1.34
C GLU A 113 6.98 -0.25 -1.47
N PHE A 114 7.21 -0.68 -2.68
CA PHE A 114 8.08 -1.82 -2.98
C PHE A 114 8.85 -1.58 -4.27
N LYS A 115 9.90 -2.39 -4.50
CA LYS A 115 10.62 -2.38 -5.77
C LYS A 115 10.00 -3.37 -6.75
N ALA A 116 9.87 -2.93 -7.99
CA ALA A 116 9.55 -3.76 -9.13
C ALA A 116 10.53 -3.49 -10.27
N ILE A 117 10.43 -4.26 -11.33
CA ILE A 117 11.18 -4.05 -12.56
C ILE A 117 10.43 -3.01 -13.41
N ASP A 118 11.15 -2.09 -14.05
CA ASP A 118 10.58 -1.09 -14.96
C ASP A 118 9.71 -1.76 -16.04
N ALA A 119 8.57 -1.16 -16.35
CA ALA A 119 7.70 -1.65 -17.42
C ALA A 119 8.40 -1.73 -18.79
N ALA A 120 9.38 -0.85 -19.04
CA ALA A 120 10.16 -0.83 -20.28
C ALA A 120 11.33 -1.82 -20.30
N ALA A 121 11.65 -2.47 -19.17
CA ALA A 121 12.72 -3.48 -19.11
C ALA A 121 12.37 -4.72 -19.93
N THR A 122 13.39 -5.54 -20.20
CA THR A 122 13.23 -6.80 -20.95
C THR A 122 13.14 -8.02 -20.03
N SER A 123 13.51 -7.87 -18.76
CA SER A 123 13.44 -8.91 -17.72
C SER A 123 12.08 -8.91 -17.04
N GLY A 124 11.75 -10.03 -16.37
CA GLY A 124 10.49 -10.21 -15.65
C GLY A 124 9.26 -10.31 -16.57
N LEU A 125 8.11 -10.56 -15.99
CA LEU A 125 6.81 -10.62 -16.67
C LEU A 125 6.07 -9.28 -16.54
N PRO A 126 5.40 -8.79 -17.60
CA PRO A 126 4.63 -7.56 -17.55
C PRO A 126 3.43 -7.71 -16.61
N ASN A 127 3.21 -6.71 -15.76
CA ASN A 127 2.04 -6.63 -14.91
C ASN A 127 0.96 -5.81 -15.63
N CYS A 128 -0.08 -6.49 -16.10
CA CYS A 128 -1.24 -5.86 -16.73
C CYS A 128 -2.07 -5.14 -15.67
N ARG A 129 -2.36 -3.85 -15.90
CA ARG A 129 -3.27 -3.06 -15.08
C ARG A 129 -4.57 -2.80 -15.84
N PHE A 130 -5.67 -3.08 -15.14
CA PHE A 130 -7.02 -2.87 -15.64
C PHE A 130 -7.82 -2.00 -14.68
N PHE A 131 -8.75 -1.23 -15.23
CA PHE A 131 -9.77 -0.53 -14.49
C PHE A 131 -11.14 -1.11 -14.81
N GLY A 132 -11.95 -1.38 -13.79
CA GLY A 132 -13.30 -1.89 -13.92
C GLY A 132 -14.30 -1.10 -13.10
N VAL A 133 -15.54 -0.97 -13.60
CA VAL A 133 -16.66 -0.33 -12.91
C VAL A 133 -17.82 -1.32 -12.84
N PHE A 134 -18.25 -1.64 -11.62
CA PHE A 134 -19.29 -2.62 -11.34
C PHE A 134 -20.38 -1.97 -10.49
N GLY A 135 -21.41 -1.44 -11.16
CA GLY A 135 -22.45 -0.64 -10.50
C GLY A 135 -21.88 0.65 -9.91
N SER A 136 -21.90 0.80 -8.60
CA SER A 136 -21.33 1.96 -7.89
C SER A 136 -19.90 1.79 -7.42
N VAL A 137 -19.28 0.63 -7.68
CA VAL A 137 -17.93 0.30 -7.24
C VAL A 137 -16.98 0.32 -8.44
N SER A 138 -15.84 0.98 -8.29
CA SER A 138 -14.73 0.90 -9.23
C SER A 138 -13.54 0.23 -8.59
N THR A 139 -12.70 -0.42 -9.38
CA THR A 139 -11.51 -1.10 -8.86
C THR A 139 -10.44 -1.21 -9.92
N HIS A 140 -9.19 -1.31 -9.48
CA HIS A 140 -8.08 -1.70 -10.34
C HIS A 140 -7.73 -3.17 -10.10
N PHE A 141 -7.33 -3.83 -11.18
CA PHE A 141 -6.89 -5.20 -11.16
C PHE A 141 -5.50 -5.32 -11.76
N TYR A 142 -4.63 -6.07 -11.10
CA TYR A 142 -3.23 -6.24 -11.49
C TYR A 142 -2.93 -7.70 -11.67
N THR A 143 -2.26 -8.08 -12.76
CA THR A 143 -1.83 -9.46 -12.98
C THR A 143 -0.58 -9.57 -13.83
N ILE A 144 0.31 -10.50 -13.46
CA ILE A 144 1.46 -10.93 -14.28
C ILE A 144 1.19 -12.28 -14.96
N ASN A 145 0.00 -12.86 -14.75
CA ASN A 145 -0.42 -14.08 -15.44
C ASN A 145 -0.90 -13.71 -16.86
N ALA A 146 -0.23 -14.24 -17.87
CA ALA A 146 -0.50 -13.91 -19.28
C ALA A 146 -1.91 -14.35 -19.74
N ASP A 147 -2.39 -15.49 -19.27
CA ASP A 147 -3.72 -16.01 -19.66
C ASP A 147 -4.82 -15.17 -19.00
N GLU A 148 -4.64 -14.79 -17.75
CA GLU A 148 -5.56 -13.89 -17.04
C GLU A 148 -5.57 -12.50 -17.69
N CYS A 149 -4.41 -11.99 -18.05
CA CYS A 149 -4.28 -10.72 -18.77
C CYS A 149 -5.03 -10.77 -20.12
N ALA A 150 -4.81 -11.81 -20.91
CA ALA A 150 -5.49 -11.98 -22.20
C ALA A 150 -7.01 -12.13 -22.06
N THR A 151 -7.46 -12.83 -21.03
CA THR A 151 -8.89 -12.99 -20.71
C THR A 151 -9.54 -11.65 -20.39
N LEU A 152 -8.90 -10.84 -19.54
CA LEU A 152 -9.43 -9.54 -19.16
C LEU A 152 -9.35 -8.50 -20.28
N MET A 153 -8.36 -8.59 -21.17
CA MET A 153 -8.31 -7.76 -22.37
C MET A 153 -9.50 -8.01 -23.31
N ALA A 154 -10.06 -9.21 -23.29
CA ALA A 154 -11.21 -9.59 -24.11
C ALA A 154 -12.57 -9.31 -23.42
N ASP A 155 -12.56 -9.02 -22.11
CA ASP A 155 -13.77 -8.77 -21.33
C ASP A 155 -14.14 -7.28 -21.36
N PRO A 156 -15.32 -6.91 -21.92
CA PRO A 156 -15.75 -5.51 -22.01
C PRO A 156 -16.00 -4.84 -20.65
N ALA A 157 -16.10 -5.60 -19.56
CA ALA A 157 -16.23 -5.05 -18.21
C ALA A 157 -14.93 -4.42 -17.69
N TRP A 158 -13.80 -4.69 -18.35
CA TRP A 158 -12.50 -4.21 -17.96
C TRP A 158 -11.89 -3.32 -19.05
N THR A 159 -11.27 -2.23 -18.62
CA THR A 159 -10.45 -1.36 -19.47
C THR A 159 -8.98 -1.64 -19.18
N PHE A 160 -8.24 -2.15 -20.16
CA PHE A 160 -6.79 -2.24 -20.05
C PHE A 160 -6.19 -0.85 -20.08
N GLU A 161 -5.41 -0.51 -19.07
CA GLU A 161 -4.76 0.80 -18.97
C GLU A 161 -3.33 0.77 -19.51
N ASN A 162 -2.50 -0.10 -18.92
CA ASN A 162 -1.09 -0.24 -19.32
C ASN A 162 -0.45 -1.49 -18.66
N TYR A 163 0.84 -1.67 -18.95
CA TYR A 163 1.74 -2.52 -18.16
C TYR A 163 2.37 -1.65 -17.07
N ALA A 164 1.87 -1.78 -15.83
CA ALA A 164 2.23 -0.88 -14.73
C ALA A 164 3.70 -1.00 -14.29
N PHE A 165 4.23 -2.21 -14.29
CA PHE A 165 5.60 -2.59 -13.97
C PHE A 165 5.83 -4.03 -14.40
N ARG A 166 7.00 -4.59 -14.13
CA ARG A 166 7.28 -6.01 -14.34
C ARG A 166 7.68 -6.67 -13.03
N ALA A 167 7.40 -7.97 -12.90
CA ALA A 167 7.73 -8.76 -11.74
C ALA A 167 8.07 -10.19 -12.11
N ASP A 168 8.71 -10.91 -11.20
CA ASP A 168 9.00 -12.33 -11.38
C ASP A 168 7.93 -13.20 -10.72
N LEU A 169 7.57 -14.31 -11.35
CA LEU A 169 6.84 -15.37 -10.67
C LEU A 169 7.83 -16.23 -9.88
N PRO A 170 7.52 -16.54 -8.62
CA PRO A 170 8.35 -17.47 -7.86
C PRO A 170 8.34 -18.85 -8.53
N ALA A 171 9.50 -19.49 -8.64
CA ALA A 171 9.62 -20.83 -9.18
C ALA A 171 9.07 -21.91 -8.22
N ALA A 172 8.83 -21.55 -6.96
CA ALA A 172 8.28 -22.37 -5.90
C ALA A 172 7.41 -21.48 -4.97
N GLU A 173 6.86 -22.07 -3.90
CA GLU A 173 6.03 -21.30 -2.94
C GLU A 173 6.81 -20.21 -2.20
N ASP A 174 8.12 -20.30 -2.12
CA ASP A 174 8.99 -19.36 -1.44
C ASP A 174 9.68 -18.39 -2.41
N CYS A 175 9.76 -17.13 -2.00
CA CYS A 175 10.56 -16.15 -2.71
C CYS A 175 12.06 -16.33 -2.39
N PRO A 176 12.97 -16.06 -3.35
CA PRO A 176 14.38 -15.89 -3.08
C PRO A 176 14.62 -14.86 -1.96
N ALA A 177 15.73 -15.00 -1.22
CA ALA A 177 16.02 -14.16 -0.06
C ALA A 177 16.15 -12.65 -0.37
N ASP A 178 16.42 -12.30 -1.63
CA ASP A 178 16.52 -10.92 -2.14
C ASP A 178 15.20 -10.40 -2.74
N ARG A 179 14.12 -11.17 -2.63
CA ARG A 179 12.80 -10.84 -3.17
C ARG A 179 11.75 -10.80 -2.07
N MET A 180 10.77 -9.96 -2.26
CA MET A 180 9.60 -9.86 -1.39
C MET A 180 8.36 -10.39 -2.13
N ARG A 181 7.54 -11.16 -1.40
CA ARG A 181 6.25 -11.60 -1.94
C ARG A 181 5.27 -10.43 -1.93
N VAL A 182 4.75 -10.09 -3.10
CA VAL A 182 3.58 -9.21 -3.24
C VAL A 182 2.38 -10.08 -3.54
N VAL A 183 1.35 -10.02 -2.71
CA VAL A 183 0.13 -10.81 -2.87
C VAL A 183 -1.03 -9.91 -3.26
N ARG A 184 -1.78 -10.34 -4.25
CA ARG A 184 -3.08 -9.74 -4.57
C ARG A 184 -4.11 -10.30 -3.61
N VAL A 185 -4.83 -9.42 -2.94
CA VAL A 185 -5.97 -9.79 -2.09
C VAL A 185 -7.27 -9.46 -2.81
N PHE A 186 -8.26 -10.31 -2.60
CA PHE A 186 -9.59 -10.13 -3.15
C PHE A 186 -10.57 -9.80 -2.02
N ASN A 187 -11.29 -8.70 -2.17
CA ASN A 187 -12.25 -8.23 -1.16
C ASN A 187 -13.59 -8.97 -1.29
N ASN A 188 -13.66 -10.20 -1.45
CA ASN A 188 -14.81 -11.13 -1.37
C ASN A 188 -16.21 -10.44 -1.27
N PHE A 189 -16.43 -9.39 -2.05
CA PHE A 189 -17.70 -8.62 -2.18
C PHE A 189 -18.25 -8.04 -0.86
N LYS A 190 -17.40 -7.64 0.08
CA LYS A 190 -17.83 -6.95 1.29
C LYS A 190 -17.72 -5.46 1.16
#